data_baf88c8fc579139dacc1a1b5aaba0d89
#
_entry.id   baf88c8fc579139dacc1a1b5aaba0d89
#
_cell.length_a   1.000
_cell.length_b   1.000
_cell.length_c   1.000
_cell.angle_alpha   90.00
_cell.angle_beta   90.00
_cell.angle_gamma   90.00
#
_symmetry.space_group_name_H-M   'P 1'
#
loop_
_entity.id
_entity.type
_entity.pdbx_description
1 polymer ?
#
loop_
_entity_poly.entity_id
_entity_poly.type
_entity_poly.pdbx_seq_one_letter_code
_entity_poly.pdbx_strand_id
1 'polypeptide(L)'
;MDIIFAHYRNRFCMFRTYYALAIGEVKPDGFNMKVIELPDPPSKEQEDALIRGDVQAANLYLPNFLRCKLQGAPIIGLATEWKSTMKGNGVFVRADGPVKTPKDLEGRVIATHQGLHAIHQYLLRRVYGVDDKKLGWEGYPQEKLLDALLSGKADAVVLLDHFFFRGEVADGVSCLYTDGEAWRKLHGFDEIIKHMVAAREDLLQRHPGIKELLLRAFRASFTYSEAHLEEIAEAFIARYGGDKEALLASARYPRVEFTFTEKEQRLVEAEMELLVEVGQIPRKAPVATLFAL
;
A
#
# COMPACT_ATOMS: atom_id res chain seq x y z
N MET A 1 5.86 -9.63 27.81
CA MET A 1 4.92 -8.64 27.29
C MET A 1 4.28 -9.20 26.05
N ASP A 2 2.98 -9.03 25.90
CA ASP A 2 2.25 -9.49 24.72
C ASP A 2 1.90 -8.28 23.84
N ILE A 3 2.15 -8.41 22.53
CA ILE A 3 1.84 -7.42 21.50
C ILE A 3 0.94 -8.06 20.47
N ILE A 4 -0.18 -7.43 20.17
CA ILE A 4 -1.02 -7.78 19.04
C ILE A 4 -0.65 -6.82 17.90
N PHE A 5 -0.20 -7.40 16.79
CA PHE A 5 0.13 -6.69 15.56
C PHE A 5 -0.91 -7.00 14.49
N ALA A 6 -1.42 -5.98 13.80
CA ALA A 6 -2.39 -6.13 12.73
C ALA A 6 -1.82 -5.76 11.37
N HIS A 7 -2.24 -6.49 10.33
CA HIS A 7 -2.06 -6.09 8.94
C HIS A 7 -3.32 -6.34 8.10
N TYR A 8 -3.37 -5.76 6.91
CA TYR A 8 -4.52 -5.94 6.02
C TYR A 8 -4.60 -7.36 5.46
N ARG A 9 -5.81 -7.95 5.52
CA ARG A 9 -6.07 -9.28 4.95
C ARG A 9 -6.08 -9.23 3.41
N ASN A 10 -5.90 -10.39 2.78
CA ASN A 10 -6.00 -10.58 1.33
C ASN A 10 -5.03 -9.65 0.53
N ARG A 11 -3.89 -9.32 1.14
CA ARG A 11 -2.79 -8.59 0.50
C ARG A 11 -1.54 -9.45 0.54
N PHE A 12 -1.10 -9.93 -0.61
CA PHE A 12 0.04 -10.84 -0.67
C PHE A 12 1.32 -10.20 -0.12
N CYS A 13 1.55 -8.93 -0.43
CA CYS A 13 2.69 -8.19 0.09
C CYS A 13 2.73 -8.18 1.63
N MET A 14 1.59 -7.99 2.31
CA MET A 14 1.51 -8.02 3.77
C MET A 14 1.56 -9.45 4.31
N PHE A 15 0.80 -10.35 3.70
CA PHE A 15 0.78 -11.76 4.09
C PHE A 15 2.19 -12.34 4.12
N ARG A 16 2.96 -12.21 3.03
CA ARG A 16 4.33 -12.72 2.98
C ARG A 16 5.26 -12.06 3.99
N THR A 17 5.14 -10.74 4.19
CA THR A 17 6.03 -9.99 5.10
C THR A 17 5.91 -10.48 6.54
N TYR A 18 4.71 -10.81 6.99
CA TYR A 18 4.44 -11.17 8.38
C TYR A 18 4.17 -12.66 8.59
N TYR A 19 4.27 -13.48 7.54
CA TYR A 19 3.92 -14.89 7.56
C TYR A 19 4.68 -15.68 8.62
N ALA A 20 6.01 -15.56 8.67
CA ALA A 20 6.83 -16.31 9.61
C ALA A 20 6.56 -15.97 11.08
N LEU A 21 6.18 -14.72 11.37
CA LEU A 21 5.71 -14.31 12.70
C LEU A 21 4.33 -14.92 13.00
N ALA A 22 3.43 -14.95 12.01
CA ALA A 22 2.08 -15.46 12.18
C ALA A 22 2.05 -16.97 12.46
N ILE A 23 2.95 -17.75 11.85
CA ILE A 23 3.07 -19.21 12.04
C ILE A 23 4.05 -19.60 13.16
N GLY A 24 4.77 -18.63 13.75
CA GLY A 24 5.70 -18.85 14.86
C GLY A 24 7.09 -19.35 14.49
N GLU A 25 7.46 -19.37 13.21
CA GLU A 25 8.82 -19.70 12.73
C GLU A 25 9.83 -18.62 13.11
N VAL A 26 9.40 -17.36 13.12
CA VAL A 26 10.16 -16.25 13.68
C VAL A 26 9.56 -15.84 15.01
N LYS A 27 10.37 -15.83 16.06
CA LYS A 27 9.98 -15.40 17.41
C LYS A 27 10.68 -14.11 17.75
N PRO A 28 9.93 -13.05 18.14
CA PRO A 28 10.54 -11.80 18.60
C PRO A 28 11.35 -11.99 19.89
N ASP A 29 12.43 -11.23 20.03
CA ASP A 29 13.23 -11.21 21.24
C ASP A 29 12.55 -10.38 22.33
N GLY A 30 12.37 -10.94 23.53
CA GLY A 30 11.92 -10.23 24.72
C GLY A 30 10.42 -9.93 24.81
N PHE A 31 9.60 -10.37 23.85
CA PHE A 31 8.14 -10.25 23.90
C PHE A 31 7.44 -11.33 23.05
N ASN A 32 6.16 -11.56 23.33
CA ASN A 32 5.31 -12.41 22.48
C ASN A 32 4.57 -11.54 21.47
N MET A 33 4.46 -12.01 20.24
CA MET A 33 3.68 -11.34 19.20
C MET A 33 2.55 -12.23 18.71
N LYS A 34 1.34 -11.69 18.67
CA LYS A 34 0.20 -12.27 17.96
C LYS A 34 -0.06 -11.44 16.73
N VAL A 35 0.08 -12.04 15.56
CA VAL A 35 -0.25 -11.41 14.28
C VAL A 35 -1.71 -11.70 13.94
N ILE A 36 -2.47 -10.65 13.59
CA ILE A 36 -3.87 -10.77 13.14
C ILE A 36 -4.08 -10.04 11.83
N GLU A 37 -5.10 -10.44 11.10
CA GLU A 37 -5.50 -9.82 9.84
C GLU A 37 -6.83 -9.08 10.03
N LEU A 38 -6.87 -7.82 9.63
CA LEU A 38 -8.05 -6.97 9.64
C LEU A 38 -8.46 -6.58 8.21
N PRO A 39 -9.72 -6.18 8.00
CA PRO A 39 -10.21 -5.81 6.67
C PRO A 39 -9.38 -4.72 6.02
N ASP A 40 -9.20 -4.86 4.70
CA ASP A 40 -8.56 -3.89 3.83
C ASP A 40 -9.43 -2.61 3.65
N PRO A 41 -8.85 -1.44 3.33
CA PRO A 41 -9.64 -0.27 2.97
C PRO A 41 -10.72 -0.59 1.91
N PRO A 42 -11.89 0.06 1.97
CA PRO A 42 -12.20 1.27 2.72
C PRO A 42 -12.58 1.06 4.20
N SER A 43 -12.49 -0.17 4.71
CA SER A 43 -12.65 -0.40 6.14
C SER A 43 -11.62 0.41 6.93
N LYS A 44 -12.03 1.00 8.03
CA LYS A 44 -11.17 1.71 8.97
C LYS A 44 -10.83 0.88 10.20
N GLU A 45 -11.21 -0.41 10.18
CA GLU A 45 -11.13 -1.26 11.36
C GLU A 45 -9.70 -1.38 11.90
N GLN A 46 -8.70 -1.36 11.00
CA GLN A 46 -7.30 -1.47 11.40
C GLN A 46 -6.80 -0.20 12.10
N GLU A 47 -7.10 0.97 11.55
CA GLU A 47 -6.79 2.26 12.16
C GLU A 47 -7.53 2.42 13.48
N ASP A 48 -8.82 2.10 13.51
CA ASP A 48 -9.66 2.22 14.69
C ASP A 48 -9.20 1.26 15.81
N ALA A 49 -8.84 0.02 15.47
CA ALA A 49 -8.30 -0.95 16.43
C ALA A 49 -6.97 -0.47 17.05
N LEU A 50 -6.08 0.13 16.25
CA LEU A 50 -4.84 0.71 16.74
C LEU A 50 -5.11 1.92 17.65
N ILE A 51 -6.02 2.80 17.26
CA ILE A 51 -6.37 4.01 18.03
C ILE A 51 -7.02 3.62 19.37
N ARG A 52 -7.94 2.66 19.39
CA ARG A 52 -8.59 2.17 20.63
C ARG A 52 -7.65 1.38 21.54
N GLY A 53 -6.57 0.81 20.98
CA GLY A 53 -5.63 -0.05 21.72
C GLY A 53 -5.97 -1.54 21.70
N ASP A 54 -6.90 -1.96 20.84
CA ASP A 54 -7.20 -3.38 20.59
C ASP A 54 -5.98 -4.09 20.01
N VAL A 55 -5.15 -3.36 19.25
CA VAL A 55 -3.82 -3.75 18.79
C VAL A 55 -2.78 -2.71 19.22
N GLN A 56 -1.53 -3.12 19.44
CA GLN A 56 -0.46 -2.25 19.90
C GLN A 56 0.39 -1.68 18.78
N ALA A 57 0.45 -2.39 17.66
CA ALA A 57 1.11 -1.93 16.44
C ALA A 57 0.37 -2.47 15.21
N ALA A 58 0.50 -1.79 14.09
CA ALA A 58 -0.15 -2.19 12.84
C ALA A 58 0.68 -1.75 11.62
N ASN A 59 0.55 -2.51 10.54
CA ASN A 59 0.87 -2.03 9.21
C ASN A 59 -0.26 -1.11 8.74
N LEU A 60 0.04 0.08 8.27
CA LEU A 60 -0.96 1.03 7.78
C LEU A 60 -0.61 1.51 6.38
N TYR A 61 -1.63 1.78 5.57
CA TYR A 61 -1.47 2.58 4.36
C TYR A 61 -1.07 4.00 4.73
N LEU A 62 0.00 4.53 4.14
CA LEU A 62 0.58 5.82 4.56
C LEU A 62 -0.44 6.97 4.57
N PRO A 63 -1.29 7.18 3.55
CA PRO A 63 -2.32 8.21 3.59
C PRO A 63 -3.28 8.10 4.77
N ASN A 64 -3.65 6.86 5.15
CA ASN A 64 -4.53 6.63 6.29
C ASN A 64 -3.85 6.99 7.61
N PHE A 65 -2.59 6.58 7.78
CA PHE A 65 -1.78 6.98 8.93
C PHE A 65 -1.67 8.49 9.06
N LEU A 66 -1.30 9.17 7.97
CA LEU A 66 -1.15 10.64 7.96
C LEU A 66 -2.46 11.33 8.36
N ARG A 67 -3.58 10.90 7.81
CA ARG A 67 -4.90 11.44 8.17
C ARG A 67 -5.22 11.24 9.65
N CYS A 68 -5.07 10.03 10.18
CA CYS A 68 -5.34 9.73 11.59
C CYS A 68 -4.41 10.54 12.52
N LYS A 69 -3.11 10.57 12.21
CA LYS A 69 -2.12 11.30 13.02
C LYS A 69 -2.39 12.80 13.04
N LEU A 70 -2.72 13.41 11.90
CA LEU A 70 -3.05 14.82 11.81
C LEU A 70 -4.38 15.20 12.48
N GLN A 71 -5.25 14.22 12.70
CA GLN A 71 -6.47 14.36 13.52
C GLN A 71 -6.22 14.15 15.02
N GLY A 72 -4.98 13.95 15.43
CA GLY A 72 -4.59 13.81 16.84
C GLY A 72 -4.66 12.38 17.39
N ALA A 73 -4.70 11.36 16.52
CA ALA A 73 -4.65 9.98 16.98
C ALA A 73 -3.34 9.68 17.76
N PRO A 74 -3.39 8.95 18.89
CA PRO A 74 -2.23 8.66 19.75
C PRO A 74 -1.36 7.53 19.17
N ILE A 75 -0.98 7.66 17.92
CA ILE A 75 -0.18 6.71 17.16
C ILE A 75 1.04 7.39 16.57
N ILE A 76 2.11 6.64 16.36
CA ILE A 76 3.35 7.15 15.79
C ILE A 76 3.93 6.17 14.76
N GLY A 77 4.49 6.69 13.68
CA GLY A 77 5.19 5.87 12.69
C GLY A 77 6.50 5.34 13.24
N LEU A 78 6.79 4.06 12.98
CA LEU A 78 8.05 3.43 13.37
C LEU A 78 9.06 3.41 12.21
N ALA A 79 8.58 3.02 11.04
CA ALA A 79 9.35 2.93 9.81
C ALA A 79 8.41 2.87 8.60
N THR A 80 8.91 3.27 7.44
CA THR A 80 8.27 2.86 6.18
C THR A 80 8.56 1.39 5.94
N GLU A 81 7.72 0.74 5.17
CA GLU A 81 7.84 -0.70 4.93
C GLU A 81 7.82 -1.00 3.44
N TRP A 82 6.67 -0.91 2.82
CA TRP A 82 6.46 -1.29 1.45
C TRP A 82 6.43 -0.06 0.54
N LYS A 83 7.35 -0.04 -0.42
CA LYS A 83 7.47 1.03 -1.41
C LYS A 83 7.22 0.44 -2.81
N SER A 84 6.24 0.96 -3.55
CA SER A 84 6.13 0.65 -4.98
C SER A 84 7.26 1.35 -5.74
N THR A 85 7.68 0.71 -6.82
CA THR A 85 8.70 1.22 -7.75
C THR A 85 8.09 1.45 -9.13
N MET A 86 8.87 1.24 -10.18
CA MET A 86 8.41 1.45 -11.57
C MET A 86 7.24 0.56 -12.01
N LYS A 87 7.04 -0.60 -11.35
CA LYS A 87 5.96 -1.55 -11.63
C LYS A 87 5.21 -1.92 -10.35
N GLY A 88 4.04 -2.51 -10.53
CA GLY A 88 3.20 -3.03 -9.45
C GLY A 88 1.92 -2.25 -9.21
N ASN A 89 1.82 -1.00 -9.72
CA ASN A 89 0.58 -0.23 -9.70
C ASN A 89 0.46 0.58 -10.99
N GLY A 90 -0.72 0.62 -11.59
CA GLY A 90 -0.91 1.36 -12.84
C GLY A 90 -2.35 1.39 -13.32
N VAL A 91 -2.58 2.17 -14.35
CA VAL A 91 -3.87 2.29 -15.03
C VAL A 91 -3.84 1.42 -16.29
N PHE A 92 -4.84 0.58 -16.43
CA PHE A 92 -5.02 -0.33 -17.55
C PHE A 92 -6.29 0.01 -18.35
N VAL A 93 -6.22 -0.23 -19.65
CA VAL A 93 -7.30 0.04 -20.62
C VAL A 93 -7.45 -1.14 -21.58
N ARG A 94 -8.58 -1.21 -22.29
CA ARG A 94 -8.71 -2.18 -23.38
C ARG A 94 -7.74 -1.83 -24.51
N ALA A 95 -7.01 -2.82 -25.00
CA ALA A 95 -6.01 -2.63 -26.04
C ALA A 95 -6.61 -2.14 -27.38
N ASP A 96 -7.83 -2.55 -27.71
CA ASP A 96 -8.60 -2.12 -28.88
C ASP A 96 -9.55 -0.94 -28.60
N GLY A 97 -9.61 -0.48 -27.33
CA GLY A 97 -10.51 0.60 -26.88
C GLY A 97 -10.10 1.98 -27.37
N PRO A 98 -10.95 2.99 -27.11
CA PRO A 98 -10.73 4.37 -27.57
C PRO A 98 -9.68 5.13 -26.74
N VAL A 99 -9.29 4.65 -25.57
CA VAL A 99 -8.30 5.28 -24.69
C VAL A 99 -6.90 4.80 -25.07
N LYS A 100 -6.07 5.70 -25.57
CA LYS A 100 -4.69 5.42 -26.02
C LYS A 100 -3.67 6.26 -25.25
N THR A 101 -4.07 7.38 -24.69
CA THR A 101 -3.26 8.28 -23.89
C THR A 101 -3.96 8.63 -22.58
N PRO A 102 -3.25 9.05 -21.54
CA PRO A 102 -3.90 9.50 -20.30
C PRO A 102 -4.91 10.65 -20.50
N LYS A 103 -4.73 11.48 -21.53
CA LYS A 103 -5.67 12.58 -21.86
C LYS A 103 -7.03 12.08 -22.34
N ASP A 104 -7.09 10.91 -22.95
CA ASP A 104 -8.33 10.31 -23.45
C ASP A 104 -9.24 9.82 -22.31
N LEU A 105 -8.76 9.85 -21.07
CA LEU A 105 -9.56 9.52 -19.88
C LEU A 105 -10.57 10.62 -19.50
N GLU A 106 -10.45 11.84 -20.02
CA GLU A 106 -11.43 12.90 -19.76
C GLU A 106 -12.83 12.48 -20.28
N GLY A 107 -13.83 12.57 -19.39
CA GLY A 107 -15.20 12.12 -19.64
C GLY A 107 -15.40 10.60 -19.53
N ARG A 108 -14.40 9.86 -19.03
CA ARG A 108 -14.43 8.39 -18.91
C ARG A 108 -14.59 7.94 -17.46
N VAL A 109 -14.99 6.68 -17.33
CA VAL A 109 -15.12 6.00 -16.03
C VAL A 109 -13.84 5.19 -15.74
N ILE A 110 -13.20 5.50 -14.65
CA ILE A 110 -12.04 4.79 -14.12
C ILE A 110 -12.46 4.02 -12.87
N ALA A 111 -12.41 2.68 -12.95
CA ALA A 111 -12.69 1.86 -11.79
C ALA A 111 -11.41 1.63 -10.95
N THR A 112 -11.56 1.70 -9.65
CA THR A 112 -10.44 1.53 -8.72
C THR A 112 -10.89 0.73 -7.50
N HIS A 113 -9.93 0.13 -6.81
CA HIS A 113 -10.21 -0.38 -5.48
C HIS A 113 -10.65 0.78 -4.58
N GLN A 114 -11.74 0.58 -3.88
CA GLN A 114 -12.52 1.62 -3.19
C GLN A 114 -11.65 2.63 -2.43
N GLY A 115 -11.69 3.90 -2.89
CA GLY A 115 -11.00 5.02 -2.24
C GLY A 115 -9.51 5.20 -2.56
N LEU A 116 -8.89 4.30 -3.33
CA LEU A 116 -7.44 4.36 -3.65
C LEU A 116 -7.15 5.07 -4.98
N HIS A 117 -7.79 6.21 -5.25
CA HIS A 117 -7.61 6.96 -6.50
C HIS A 117 -6.78 8.26 -6.36
N ALA A 118 -6.51 8.72 -5.14
CA ALA A 118 -5.85 10.02 -4.89
C ALA A 118 -4.55 10.20 -5.65
N ILE A 119 -3.67 9.19 -5.63
CA ILE A 119 -2.39 9.26 -6.34
C ILE A 119 -2.60 9.35 -7.86
N HIS A 120 -3.54 8.57 -8.43
CA HIS A 120 -3.81 8.60 -9.86
C HIS A 120 -4.47 9.92 -10.28
N GLN A 121 -5.37 10.47 -9.47
CA GLN A 121 -5.95 11.81 -9.69
C GLN A 121 -4.85 12.88 -9.74
N TYR A 122 -3.94 12.87 -8.77
CA TYR A 122 -2.80 13.77 -8.72
C TYR A 122 -1.88 13.63 -9.93
N LEU A 123 -1.46 12.40 -10.26
CA LEU A 123 -0.56 12.13 -11.38
C LEU A 123 -1.19 12.47 -12.74
N LEU A 124 -2.45 12.13 -12.96
CA LEU A 124 -3.18 12.48 -14.18
C LEU A 124 -3.20 13.99 -14.38
N ARG A 125 -3.46 14.76 -13.33
CA ARG A 125 -3.45 16.23 -13.40
C ARG A 125 -2.04 16.80 -13.61
N ARG A 126 -1.08 16.39 -12.77
CA ARG A 126 0.25 17.02 -12.70
C ARG A 126 1.20 16.60 -13.81
N VAL A 127 1.12 15.35 -14.25
CA VAL A 127 2.04 14.78 -15.25
C VAL A 127 1.45 14.81 -16.65
N TYR A 128 0.14 14.57 -16.76
CA TYR A 128 -0.50 14.39 -18.06
C TYR A 128 -1.47 15.52 -18.44
N GLY A 129 -1.66 16.51 -17.58
CA GLY A 129 -2.51 17.67 -17.83
C GLY A 129 -4.01 17.33 -17.98
N VAL A 130 -4.45 16.20 -17.42
CA VAL A 130 -5.84 15.76 -17.43
C VAL A 130 -6.66 16.65 -16.49
N ASP A 131 -7.83 17.09 -16.93
CA ASP A 131 -8.80 17.76 -16.08
C ASP A 131 -9.48 16.72 -15.18
N ASP A 132 -9.01 16.58 -13.95
CA ASP A 132 -9.48 15.59 -12.99
C ASP A 132 -10.96 15.75 -12.59
N LYS A 133 -11.55 16.94 -12.81
CA LYS A 133 -12.99 17.17 -12.61
C LYS A 133 -13.87 16.49 -13.65
N LYS A 134 -13.28 16.08 -14.77
CA LYS A 134 -13.98 15.34 -15.84
C LYS A 134 -13.85 13.83 -15.70
N LEU A 135 -13.12 13.33 -14.68
CA LEU A 135 -12.96 11.91 -14.46
C LEU A 135 -14.11 11.35 -13.64
N GLY A 136 -14.70 10.25 -14.10
CA GLY A 136 -15.61 9.43 -13.31
C GLY A 136 -14.81 8.39 -12.52
N TRP A 137 -14.99 8.34 -11.19
CA TRP A 137 -14.36 7.33 -10.35
C TRP A 137 -15.41 6.37 -9.79
N GLU A 138 -15.20 5.06 -9.99
CA GLU A 138 -16.06 4.01 -9.46
C GLU A 138 -15.27 3.04 -8.58
N GLY A 139 -15.87 2.64 -7.44
CA GLY A 139 -15.27 1.69 -6.51
C GLY A 139 -15.67 0.25 -6.80
N TYR A 140 -14.70 -0.64 -6.98
CA TYR A 140 -14.90 -2.08 -7.14
C TYR A 140 -13.99 -2.86 -6.18
N PRO A 141 -14.38 -4.09 -5.79
CA PRO A 141 -13.43 -5.04 -5.21
C PRO A 141 -12.27 -5.28 -6.19
N GLN A 142 -11.06 -5.40 -5.68
CA GLN A 142 -9.84 -5.49 -6.48
C GLN A 142 -9.90 -6.63 -7.51
N GLU A 143 -10.44 -7.78 -7.12
CA GLU A 143 -10.58 -8.98 -7.95
C GLU A 143 -11.60 -8.82 -9.09
N LYS A 144 -12.44 -7.78 -9.05
CA LYS A 144 -13.47 -7.49 -10.08
C LYS A 144 -13.07 -6.42 -11.07
N LEU A 145 -11.94 -5.74 -10.85
CA LEU A 145 -11.53 -4.62 -11.71
C LEU A 145 -11.23 -5.06 -13.13
N LEU A 146 -10.50 -6.16 -13.33
CA LEU A 146 -10.18 -6.64 -14.66
C LEU A 146 -11.44 -7.07 -15.44
N ASP A 147 -12.39 -7.73 -14.76
CA ASP A 147 -13.70 -8.08 -15.34
C ASP A 147 -14.51 -6.83 -15.72
N ALA A 148 -14.48 -5.78 -14.91
CA ALA A 148 -15.15 -4.52 -15.21
C ALA A 148 -14.57 -3.84 -16.46
N LEU A 149 -13.24 -3.89 -16.65
CA LEU A 149 -12.58 -3.38 -17.85
C LEU A 149 -12.98 -4.19 -19.09
N LEU A 150 -12.83 -5.51 -19.04
CA LEU A 150 -13.08 -6.40 -20.18
C LEU A 150 -14.56 -6.41 -20.60
N SER A 151 -15.49 -6.30 -19.65
CA SER A 151 -16.93 -6.20 -19.94
C SER A 151 -17.38 -4.82 -20.41
N GLY A 152 -16.49 -3.81 -20.42
CA GLY A 152 -16.83 -2.43 -20.81
C GLY A 152 -17.63 -1.65 -19.78
N LYS A 153 -17.75 -2.14 -18.54
CA LYS A 153 -18.36 -1.39 -17.41
C LYS A 153 -17.51 -0.22 -16.97
N ALA A 154 -16.18 -0.32 -17.16
CA ALA A 154 -15.24 0.77 -16.95
C ALA A 154 -14.41 0.97 -18.23
N ASP A 155 -14.02 2.22 -18.50
CA ASP A 155 -13.12 2.56 -19.60
C ASP A 155 -11.66 2.29 -19.27
N ALA A 156 -11.31 2.42 -17.99
CA ALA A 156 -10.00 2.13 -17.44
C ALA A 156 -10.12 1.55 -16.02
N VAL A 157 -9.10 0.84 -15.57
CA VAL A 157 -9.01 0.31 -14.21
C VAL A 157 -7.64 0.56 -13.59
N VAL A 158 -7.61 0.77 -12.28
CA VAL A 158 -6.38 0.84 -11.49
C VAL A 158 -6.10 -0.54 -10.92
N LEU A 159 -5.04 -1.20 -11.37
CA LEU A 159 -4.61 -2.50 -10.85
C LEU A 159 -3.39 -2.34 -9.95
N LEU A 160 -3.40 -3.01 -8.81
CA LEU A 160 -2.39 -2.94 -7.77
C LEU A 160 -1.85 -4.33 -7.43
N ASP A 161 -0.61 -4.39 -6.93
CA ASP A 161 0.02 -5.61 -6.43
C ASP A 161 -0.05 -6.76 -7.46
N HIS A 162 -0.37 -7.99 -7.09
CA HIS A 162 -0.46 -9.12 -8.01
C HIS A 162 -1.53 -8.96 -9.12
N PHE A 163 -2.56 -8.14 -8.90
CA PHE A 163 -3.54 -7.84 -9.95
C PHE A 163 -2.95 -6.99 -11.09
N PHE A 164 -1.94 -6.17 -10.81
CA PHE A 164 -1.19 -5.46 -11.85
C PHE A 164 -0.54 -6.47 -12.82
N PHE A 165 0.12 -7.50 -12.29
CA PHE A 165 0.79 -8.51 -13.11
C PHE A 165 -0.20 -9.41 -13.86
N ARG A 166 -1.38 -9.67 -13.30
CA ARG A 166 -2.48 -10.29 -14.04
C ARG A 166 -2.94 -9.42 -15.21
N GLY A 167 -3.00 -8.10 -15.04
CA GLY A 167 -3.33 -7.16 -16.10
C GLY A 167 -2.28 -7.12 -17.21
N GLU A 168 -0.97 -7.23 -16.86
CA GLU A 168 0.13 -7.23 -17.85
C GLU A 168 0.05 -8.42 -18.82
N VAL A 169 -0.49 -9.58 -18.39
CA VAL A 169 -0.59 -10.80 -19.21
C VAL A 169 -2.00 -11.07 -19.75
N ALA A 170 -2.97 -10.22 -19.40
CA ALA A 170 -4.35 -10.41 -19.85
C ALA A 170 -4.52 -10.04 -21.32
N ASP A 171 -5.14 -10.92 -22.09
CA ASP A 171 -5.46 -10.66 -23.50
C ASP A 171 -6.41 -9.46 -23.63
N GLY A 172 -6.16 -8.62 -24.63
CA GLY A 172 -7.01 -7.46 -24.93
C GLY A 172 -6.86 -6.29 -23.95
N VAL A 173 -5.85 -6.32 -23.09
CA VAL A 173 -5.58 -5.28 -22.08
C VAL A 173 -4.19 -4.67 -22.31
N SER A 174 -4.03 -3.39 -22.03
CA SER A 174 -2.74 -2.70 -22.06
C SER A 174 -2.58 -1.75 -20.88
N CYS A 175 -1.37 -1.67 -20.34
CA CYS A 175 -1.01 -0.68 -19.32
C CYS A 175 -0.87 0.69 -19.98
N LEU A 176 -1.66 1.66 -19.54
CA LEU A 176 -1.62 3.03 -20.04
C LEU A 176 -0.45 3.83 -19.44
N TYR A 177 -0.25 3.69 -18.14
CA TYR A 177 0.91 4.19 -17.40
C TYR A 177 1.01 3.51 -16.03
N THR A 178 2.21 3.53 -15.45
CA THR A 178 2.42 3.12 -14.07
C THR A 178 2.56 4.34 -13.14
N ASP A 179 2.16 4.20 -11.89
CA ASP A 179 2.31 5.28 -10.91
C ASP A 179 3.78 5.63 -10.66
N GLY A 180 4.67 4.63 -10.61
CA GLY A 180 6.11 4.85 -10.42
C GLY A 180 6.76 5.63 -11.56
N GLU A 181 6.43 5.34 -12.83
CA GLU A 181 6.93 6.11 -13.97
C GLU A 181 6.43 7.56 -13.94
N ALA A 182 5.14 7.76 -13.66
CA ALA A 182 4.57 9.09 -13.58
C ALA A 182 5.13 9.88 -12.39
N TRP A 183 5.29 9.22 -11.24
CA TRP A 183 5.90 9.79 -10.04
C TRP A 183 7.34 10.24 -10.28
N ARG A 184 8.13 9.40 -10.94
CA ARG A 184 9.51 9.75 -11.30
C ARG A 184 9.60 10.95 -12.23
N LYS A 185 8.68 11.08 -13.20
CA LYS A 185 8.63 12.26 -14.09
C LYS A 185 8.38 13.55 -13.29
N LEU A 186 7.62 13.48 -12.20
CA LEU A 186 7.24 14.63 -11.41
C LEU A 186 8.26 14.97 -10.31
N HIS A 187 8.78 13.96 -9.61
CA HIS A 187 9.59 14.15 -8.40
C HIS A 187 11.06 13.77 -8.55
N GLY A 188 11.45 13.14 -9.68
CA GLY A 188 12.82 12.69 -9.93
C GLY A 188 13.22 11.38 -9.25
N PHE A 189 12.33 10.76 -8.48
CA PHE A 189 12.52 9.45 -7.86
C PHE A 189 11.28 8.56 -8.10
N ASP A 190 11.49 7.25 -8.12
CA ASP A 190 10.49 6.27 -8.54
C ASP A 190 9.85 5.47 -7.39
N GLU A 191 10.20 5.79 -6.16
CA GLU A 191 9.65 5.12 -4.99
C GLU A 191 8.47 5.90 -4.40
N ILE A 192 7.38 5.19 -4.13
CA ILE A 192 6.18 5.70 -3.48
C ILE A 192 5.92 4.83 -2.26
N ILE A 193 5.84 5.43 -1.08
CA ILE A 193 5.53 4.69 0.14
C ILE A 193 4.06 4.30 0.12
N LYS A 194 3.79 3.01 0.07
CA LYS A 194 2.41 2.51 0.16
C LYS A 194 2.05 2.17 1.60
N HIS A 195 2.95 1.47 2.29
CA HIS A 195 2.71 1.01 3.65
C HIS A 195 3.84 1.39 4.59
N MET A 196 3.48 1.52 5.86
CA MET A 196 4.38 1.81 6.95
C MET A 196 3.93 1.07 8.21
N VAL A 197 4.81 0.90 9.16
CA VAL A 197 4.47 0.37 10.47
C VAL A 197 4.24 1.51 11.44
N ALA A 198 3.11 1.49 12.11
CA ALA A 198 2.77 2.39 13.20
C ALA A 198 2.58 1.63 14.51
N ALA A 199 2.77 2.31 15.61
CA ALA A 199 2.47 1.81 16.94
C ALA A 199 1.75 2.90 17.77
N ARG A 200 1.18 2.48 18.86
CA ARG A 200 0.65 3.40 19.88
C ARG A 200 1.80 4.15 20.55
N GLU A 201 1.63 5.43 20.78
CA GLU A 201 2.64 6.25 21.47
C GLU A 201 2.92 5.76 22.89
N ASP A 202 1.88 5.34 23.61
CA ASP A 202 2.00 4.82 24.98
C ASP A 202 2.78 3.48 25.07
N LEU A 203 2.81 2.69 23.99
CA LEU A 203 3.65 1.50 23.92
C LEU A 203 5.14 1.88 23.96
N LEU A 204 5.55 2.87 23.17
CA LEU A 204 6.95 3.33 23.14
C LEU A 204 7.36 3.99 24.47
N GLN A 205 6.45 4.76 25.07
CA GLN A 205 6.70 5.41 26.36
C GLN A 205 6.90 4.39 27.48
N ARG A 206 6.06 3.34 27.52
CA ARG A 206 6.16 2.29 28.57
C ARG A 206 7.30 1.31 28.34
N HIS A 207 7.75 1.15 27.11
CA HIS A 207 8.76 0.16 26.73
C HIS A 207 9.83 0.79 25.83
N PRO A 208 10.78 1.58 26.40
CA PRO A 208 11.92 2.10 25.65
C PRO A 208 12.68 0.99 24.94
N GLY A 209 12.98 1.16 23.64
CA GLY A 209 13.66 0.15 22.81
C GLY A 209 12.73 -0.83 22.10
N ILE A 210 11.42 -0.83 22.38
CA ILE A 210 10.47 -1.74 21.71
C ILE A 210 10.42 -1.52 20.18
N LYS A 211 10.62 -0.28 19.71
CA LYS A 211 10.72 0.04 18.30
C LYS A 211 11.73 -0.87 17.59
N GLU A 212 12.96 -0.91 18.11
CA GLU A 212 14.04 -1.69 17.49
C GLU A 212 13.76 -3.20 17.51
N LEU A 213 13.16 -3.69 18.59
CA LEU A 213 12.78 -5.10 18.71
C LEU A 213 11.69 -5.48 17.72
N LEU A 214 10.67 -4.62 17.53
CA LEU A 214 9.63 -4.80 16.53
C LEU A 214 10.21 -4.81 15.11
N LEU A 215 11.02 -3.81 14.77
CA LEU A 215 11.62 -3.71 13.43
C LEU A 215 12.56 -4.88 13.14
N ARG A 216 13.28 -5.38 14.14
CA ARG A 216 14.11 -6.59 14.00
C ARG A 216 13.26 -7.82 13.70
N ALA A 217 12.16 -8.02 14.42
CA ALA A 217 11.25 -9.13 14.20
C ALA A 217 10.62 -9.08 12.78
N PHE A 218 10.20 -7.90 12.31
CA PHE A 218 9.67 -7.75 10.96
C PHE A 218 10.70 -8.01 9.87
N ARG A 219 11.94 -7.53 10.04
CA ARG A 219 13.04 -7.84 9.12
C ARG A 219 13.33 -9.32 9.06
N ALA A 220 13.37 -10.00 10.23
CA ALA A 220 13.58 -11.45 10.28
C ALA A 220 12.46 -12.22 9.57
N SER A 221 11.19 -11.81 9.78
CA SER A 221 10.05 -12.43 9.09
C SER A 221 10.11 -12.22 7.57
N PHE A 222 10.48 -11.03 7.14
CA PHE A 222 10.64 -10.75 5.71
C PHE A 222 11.81 -11.54 5.10
N THR A 223 12.95 -11.65 5.78
CA THR A 223 14.08 -12.48 5.34
C THR A 223 13.68 -13.94 5.20
N TYR A 224 12.89 -14.48 6.14
CA TYR A 224 12.33 -15.82 6.02
C TYR A 224 11.46 -15.93 4.76
N SER A 225 10.61 -14.93 4.49
CA SER A 225 9.72 -14.97 3.35
C SER A 225 10.43 -14.93 1.99
N GLU A 226 11.58 -14.29 1.90
CA GLU A 226 12.40 -14.28 0.67
C GLU A 226 12.96 -15.67 0.37
N ALA A 227 13.28 -16.45 1.41
CA ALA A 227 13.79 -17.83 1.28
C ALA A 227 12.67 -18.87 1.01
N HIS A 228 11.40 -18.56 1.36
CA HIS A 228 10.27 -19.48 1.30
C HIS A 228 9.11 -18.96 0.43
N LEU A 229 9.42 -18.11 -0.57
CA LEU A 229 8.43 -17.35 -1.32
C LEU A 229 7.38 -18.23 -2.02
N GLU A 230 7.78 -19.36 -2.59
CA GLU A 230 6.84 -20.27 -3.27
C GLU A 230 5.87 -20.94 -2.29
N GLU A 231 6.38 -21.42 -1.16
CA GLU A 231 5.57 -22.00 -0.08
C GLU A 231 4.53 -20.99 0.44
N ILE A 232 4.97 -19.75 0.66
CA ILE A 232 4.11 -18.67 1.14
C ILE A 232 3.06 -18.29 0.08
N ALA A 233 3.41 -18.31 -1.20
CA ALA A 233 2.45 -18.10 -2.28
C ALA A 233 1.37 -19.19 -2.30
N GLU A 234 1.76 -20.47 -2.10
CA GLU A 234 0.83 -21.58 -2.00
C GLU A 234 -0.09 -21.45 -0.78
N ALA A 235 0.46 -21.08 0.38
CA ALA A 235 -0.34 -20.82 1.58
C ALA A 235 -1.33 -19.66 1.38
N PHE A 236 -0.93 -18.61 0.68
CA PHE A 236 -1.84 -17.49 0.32
C PHE A 236 -2.96 -17.96 -0.61
N ILE A 237 -2.62 -18.72 -1.66
CA ILE A 237 -3.59 -19.25 -2.63
C ILE A 237 -4.60 -20.18 -1.94
N ALA A 238 -4.15 -21.04 -1.05
CA ALA A 238 -5.03 -21.92 -0.28
C ALA A 238 -6.05 -21.15 0.56
N ARG A 239 -5.69 -19.96 1.02
CA ARG A 239 -6.54 -19.14 1.90
C ARG A 239 -7.40 -18.13 1.15
N TYR A 240 -6.89 -17.52 0.08
CA TYR A 240 -7.51 -16.38 -0.60
C TYR A 240 -7.74 -16.61 -2.10
N GLY A 241 -7.20 -17.69 -2.65
CA GLY A 241 -7.12 -17.86 -4.09
C GLY A 241 -6.03 -17.01 -4.72
N GLY A 242 -6.00 -16.99 -6.03
CA GLY A 242 -5.06 -16.18 -6.80
C GLY A 242 -4.27 -17.00 -7.81
N ASP A 243 -3.44 -16.30 -8.58
CA ASP A 243 -2.55 -16.87 -9.57
C ASP A 243 -1.12 -16.87 -9.05
N LYS A 244 -0.47 -18.04 -9.02
CA LYS A 244 0.87 -18.21 -8.43
C LYS A 244 1.92 -17.36 -9.17
N GLU A 245 1.87 -17.30 -10.49
CA GLU A 245 2.87 -16.56 -11.27
C GLU A 245 2.74 -15.06 -11.03
N ALA A 246 1.50 -14.54 -10.97
CA ALA A 246 1.24 -13.14 -10.64
C ALA A 246 1.68 -12.78 -9.21
N LEU A 247 1.46 -13.68 -8.24
CA LEU A 247 1.94 -13.48 -6.86
C LEU A 247 3.47 -13.43 -6.80
N LEU A 248 4.15 -14.39 -7.42
CA LEU A 248 5.62 -14.42 -7.47
C LEU A 248 6.19 -13.23 -8.23
N ALA A 249 5.54 -12.80 -9.32
CA ALA A 249 5.92 -11.59 -10.05
C ALA A 249 5.80 -10.36 -9.15
N SER A 250 4.68 -10.23 -8.43
CA SER A 250 4.43 -9.08 -7.53
C SER A 250 5.46 -8.97 -6.41
N ALA A 251 6.05 -10.07 -5.99
CA ALA A 251 7.08 -10.10 -4.95
C ALA A 251 8.42 -9.46 -5.36
N ARG A 252 8.71 -9.35 -6.66
CA ARG A 252 10.03 -8.94 -7.18
C ARG A 252 10.21 -7.44 -7.32
N TYR A 253 9.14 -6.68 -7.42
CA TYR A 253 9.19 -5.26 -7.80
C TYR A 253 9.12 -4.26 -6.64
N PRO A 254 8.39 -4.50 -5.54
CA PRO A 254 8.39 -3.57 -4.43
C PRO A 254 9.70 -3.65 -3.66
N ARG A 255 10.06 -2.54 -3.03
CA ARG A 255 11.09 -2.54 -1.99
C ARG A 255 10.43 -2.67 -0.64
N VAL A 256 10.81 -3.70 0.10
CA VAL A 256 10.37 -3.90 1.49
C VAL A 256 11.57 -3.65 2.40
N GLU A 257 11.54 -2.50 3.05
CA GLU A 257 12.61 -2.03 3.94
C GLU A 257 11.98 -1.34 5.14
N PHE A 258 12.31 -1.81 6.32
CA PHE A 258 11.86 -1.20 7.56
C PHE A 258 12.85 -0.09 7.96
N THR A 259 12.77 1.06 7.27
CA THR A 259 13.69 2.19 7.40
C THR A 259 12.94 3.51 7.56
N PHE A 260 13.61 4.48 8.17
CA PHE A 260 13.15 5.86 8.20
C PHE A 260 14.35 6.80 8.24
N THR A 261 14.94 7.04 7.08
CA THR A 261 16.11 7.90 6.85
C THR A 261 15.67 9.22 6.23
N GLU A 262 16.60 10.10 5.92
CA GLU A 262 16.33 11.35 5.17
C GLU A 262 15.67 11.08 3.82
N LYS A 263 15.94 9.91 3.20
CA LYS A 263 15.27 9.50 1.96
C LYS A 263 13.78 9.32 2.20
N GLU A 264 13.41 8.50 3.19
CA GLU A 264 12.00 8.25 3.50
C GLU A 264 11.28 9.53 3.96
N GLN A 265 11.96 10.44 4.66
CA GLN A 265 11.38 11.73 5.03
C GLN A 265 10.96 12.52 3.79
N ARG A 266 11.82 12.60 2.76
CA ARG A 266 11.48 13.27 1.49
C ARG A 266 10.31 12.60 0.76
N LEU A 267 10.24 11.26 0.79
CA LEU A 267 9.11 10.53 0.21
C LEU A 267 7.80 10.85 0.94
N VAL A 268 7.82 10.88 2.28
CA VAL A 268 6.63 11.27 3.08
C VAL A 268 6.23 12.72 2.82
N GLU A 269 7.18 13.64 2.65
CA GLU A 269 6.90 15.04 2.32
C GLU A 269 6.19 15.17 0.96
N ALA A 270 6.66 14.45 -0.06
CA ALA A 270 6.02 14.41 -1.37
C ALA A 270 4.61 13.80 -1.33
N GLU A 271 4.42 12.75 -0.53
CA GLU A 271 3.10 12.15 -0.32
C GLU A 271 2.13 13.12 0.40
N MET A 272 2.60 13.84 1.43
CA MET A 272 1.79 14.88 2.08
C MET A 272 1.42 16.01 1.11
N GLU A 273 2.31 16.39 0.19
CA GLU A 273 2.04 17.39 -0.83
C GLU A 273 0.89 16.95 -1.75
N LEU A 274 0.95 15.70 -2.24
CA LEU A 274 -0.13 15.07 -2.98
C LEU A 274 -1.45 15.12 -2.20
N LEU A 275 -1.44 14.66 -0.94
CA LEU A 275 -2.65 14.54 -0.14
C LEU A 275 -3.29 15.89 0.21
N VAL A 276 -2.49 16.95 0.39
CA VAL A 276 -2.99 18.33 0.53
C VAL A 276 -3.62 18.78 -0.77
N GLU A 277 -2.96 18.56 -1.90
CA GLU A 277 -3.45 19.03 -3.20
C GLU A 277 -4.76 18.35 -3.64
N VAL A 278 -4.95 17.08 -3.28
CA VAL A 278 -6.22 16.38 -3.54
C VAL A 278 -7.25 16.51 -2.40
N GLY A 279 -6.93 17.30 -1.39
CA GLY A 279 -7.86 17.61 -0.28
C GLY A 279 -8.07 16.46 0.74
N GLN A 280 -7.19 15.47 0.79
CA GLN A 280 -7.30 14.37 1.75
C GLN A 280 -6.75 14.69 3.14
N ILE A 281 -5.80 15.62 3.24
CA ILE A 281 -5.34 16.20 4.50
C ILE A 281 -5.35 17.72 4.41
N PRO A 282 -5.60 18.44 5.52
CA PRO A 282 -5.76 19.91 5.49
C PRO A 282 -4.43 20.66 5.32
N ARG A 283 -3.31 20.08 5.73
CA ARG A 283 -1.98 20.70 5.70
C ARG A 283 -0.88 19.65 5.85
N LYS A 284 0.34 20.01 5.49
CA LYS A 284 1.54 19.24 5.84
C LYS A 284 1.87 19.44 7.34
N ALA A 285 2.59 18.48 7.92
CA ALA A 285 3.17 18.57 9.25
C ALA A 285 4.68 18.30 9.19
N PRO A 286 5.48 18.76 10.16
CA PRO A 286 6.89 18.38 10.25
C PRO A 286 7.02 16.86 10.38
N VAL A 287 7.78 16.23 9.51
CA VAL A 287 7.91 14.76 9.46
C VAL A 287 8.43 14.19 10.79
N ALA A 288 9.28 14.92 11.49
CA ALA A 288 9.79 14.55 12.82
C ALA A 288 8.69 14.39 13.89
N THR A 289 7.49 14.97 13.68
CA THR A 289 6.35 14.80 14.60
C THR A 289 5.47 13.59 14.26
N LEU A 290 5.69 12.98 13.11
CA LEU A 290 4.91 11.86 12.60
C LEU A 290 5.56 10.51 12.91
N PHE A 291 6.89 10.47 13.00
CA PHE A 291 7.67 9.24 13.18
C PHE A 291 8.54 9.31 14.43
N ALA A 292 8.71 8.17 15.08
CA ALA A 292 9.69 8.00 16.14
C ALA A 292 11.09 7.96 15.51
N LEU A 293 11.89 9.00 15.74
CA LEU A 293 13.25 9.11 15.26
C LEU A 293 14.23 8.35 16.17
#